data_21cd26863938b565ea028e6e01a02a25
#
_entry.id   21cd26863938b565ea028e6e01a02a25
#
_cell.length_a   1.000
_cell.length_b   1.000
_cell.length_c   1.000
_cell.angle_alpha   90.00
_cell.angle_beta   90.00
_cell.angle_gamma   90.00
#
_symmetry.space_group_name_H-M   'P 1'
#
loop_
_entity.id
_entity.type
_entity.pdbx_description
1 polymer ?
#
loop_
_entity_poly.entity_id
_entity_poly.type
_entity_poly.pdbx_seq_one_letter_code
_entity_poly.pdbx_strand_id
1 'polypeptide(L)'
;MYLPEPILGCLDALEEAGFAAYAVGGCVRDSCLGLRPQDFDLCTAARPEQIQQIFAGHRQVLAGTKHGTVGIVMDHSVVEITTFRTEGDYQDNRHPGWVAFVEDIRQDLARRDYTINAMAYSPRRGFADPFGGREDLASRTLRAVGQPVQRFQEDSLRILRGLRFAARYGLCIHPDTWQAMLSQAALMDNLARERVFQELCKLLPLLNVQQAIAYGPILAAVIPELKPMLGFDQHSPHHAYDLYTHVAHVVAAVPPQLELRWAALLHDIGKVPTFTRDETGRGHFYGHASEGAQLADAVLLRLKAPTALRTRVVTLIRSHMTRLEPEKKSLCRCIRRLGWDTVMQMLALQEADMGSKGTGKAEEMEVFSQIRALLQQIQQENSCLSLKDLAINGRDLLSLGLRGPQIGQTLNRLLEGVLAEQLPNEKQALLDAACEARKDTP
;
A
#
# COMPACT_ATOMS: atom_id res chain seq x y z
N MET A 1 -11.34 -16.04 -25.31
CA MET A 1 -10.90 -15.92 -23.91
C MET A 1 -10.49 -17.29 -23.43
N TYR A 2 -9.34 -17.43 -22.77
CA TYR A 2 -8.92 -18.68 -22.14
C TYR A 2 -9.64 -18.84 -20.79
N LEU A 3 -10.27 -19.99 -20.59
CA LEU A 3 -10.88 -20.40 -19.31
C LEU A 3 -10.27 -21.73 -18.86
N PRO A 4 -9.82 -21.87 -17.60
CA PRO A 4 -9.34 -23.16 -17.06
C PRO A 4 -10.45 -24.24 -17.05
N GLU A 5 -10.05 -25.52 -17.14
CA GLU A 5 -10.98 -26.66 -17.12
C GLU A 5 -12.02 -26.62 -15.98
N PRO A 6 -11.67 -26.34 -14.73
CA PRO A 6 -12.67 -26.27 -13.67
C PRO A 6 -13.72 -25.19 -13.88
N ILE A 7 -13.34 -24.05 -14.49
CA ILE A 7 -14.25 -22.95 -14.84
C ILE A 7 -15.17 -23.35 -15.99
N LEU A 8 -14.59 -23.99 -17.01
CA LEU A 8 -15.38 -24.54 -18.14
C LEU A 8 -16.40 -25.57 -17.66
N GLY A 9 -15.99 -26.50 -16.78
CA GLY A 9 -16.87 -27.50 -16.20
C GLY A 9 -18.01 -26.87 -15.38
N CYS A 10 -17.75 -25.80 -14.62
CA CYS A 10 -18.81 -25.08 -13.91
C CYS A 10 -19.80 -24.40 -14.87
N LEU A 11 -19.30 -23.76 -15.93
CA LEU A 11 -20.16 -23.10 -16.93
C LEU A 11 -21.01 -24.13 -17.67
N ASP A 12 -20.41 -25.23 -18.09
CA ASP A 12 -21.12 -26.30 -18.82
C ASP A 12 -22.21 -26.96 -17.96
N ALA A 13 -21.94 -27.28 -16.71
CA ALA A 13 -22.91 -27.85 -15.79
C ALA A 13 -24.13 -26.92 -15.58
N LEU A 14 -23.92 -25.62 -15.48
CA LEU A 14 -25.00 -24.63 -15.33
C LEU A 14 -25.82 -24.52 -16.64
N GLU A 15 -25.17 -24.47 -17.80
CA GLU A 15 -25.82 -24.38 -19.10
C GLU A 15 -26.57 -25.68 -19.44
N GLU A 16 -26.07 -26.83 -19.10
CA GLU A 16 -26.74 -28.14 -19.27
C GLU A 16 -27.98 -28.27 -18.37
N ALA A 17 -27.96 -27.64 -17.19
CA ALA A 17 -29.13 -27.50 -16.32
C ALA A 17 -30.14 -26.46 -16.81
N GLY A 18 -29.87 -25.78 -17.95
CA GLY A 18 -30.77 -24.81 -18.58
C GLY A 18 -30.59 -23.36 -18.11
N PHE A 19 -29.55 -23.05 -17.34
CA PHE A 19 -29.31 -21.70 -16.83
C PHE A 19 -28.22 -21.00 -17.59
N ALA A 20 -28.45 -19.73 -17.99
CA ALA A 20 -27.41 -18.90 -18.56
C ALA A 20 -26.27 -18.68 -17.55
N ALA A 21 -25.01 -18.88 -17.99
CA ALA A 21 -23.84 -18.76 -17.14
C ALA A 21 -22.68 -18.08 -17.87
N TYR A 22 -21.94 -17.24 -17.13
CA TYR A 22 -20.83 -16.45 -17.66
C TYR A 22 -19.70 -16.33 -16.66
N ALA A 23 -18.46 -16.26 -17.16
CA ALA A 23 -17.35 -15.65 -16.44
C ALA A 23 -17.52 -14.12 -16.50
N VAL A 24 -17.20 -13.39 -15.42
CA VAL A 24 -17.59 -11.98 -15.30
C VAL A 24 -16.53 -11.11 -14.59
N GLY A 25 -16.47 -9.86 -14.96
CA GLY A 25 -15.68 -8.85 -14.23
C GLY A 25 -14.18 -8.92 -14.49
N GLY A 26 -13.39 -9.09 -13.42
CA GLY A 26 -11.93 -9.01 -13.48
C GLY A 26 -11.27 -9.95 -14.48
N CYS A 27 -11.71 -11.20 -14.54
CA CYS A 27 -11.13 -12.19 -15.45
C CYS A 27 -11.41 -11.86 -16.92
N VAL A 28 -12.59 -11.29 -17.24
CA VAL A 28 -12.94 -10.88 -18.61
C VAL A 28 -12.09 -9.67 -19.01
N ARG A 29 -12.01 -8.64 -18.16
CA ARG A 29 -11.15 -7.48 -18.36
C ARG A 29 -9.70 -7.88 -18.60
N ASP A 30 -9.12 -8.68 -17.69
CA ASP A 30 -7.71 -9.06 -17.75
C ASP A 30 -7.42 -9.87 -19.03
N SER A 31 -8.34 -10.75 -19.44
CA SER A 31 -8.23 -11.47 -20.72
C SER A 31 -8.28 -10.51 -21.92
N CYS A 32 -9.16 -9.51 -21.91
CA CYS A 32 -9.23 -8.50 -22.98
C CYS A 32 -7.93 -7.66 -23.07
N LEU A 33 -7.22 -7.49 -21.96
CA LEU A 33 -5.91 -6.84 -21.91
C LEU A 33 -4.74 -7.77 -22.26
N GLY A 34 -4.99 -9.04 -22.58
CA GLY A 34 -3.95 -10.05 -22.82
C GLY A 34 -3.22 -10.50 -21.56
N LEU A 35 -3.75 -10.17 -20.38
CA LEU A 35 -3.22 -10.61 -19.10
C LEU A 35 -3.81 -11.98 -18.73
N ARG A 36 -3.06 -12.77 -17.94
CA ARG A 36 -3.56 -14.03 -17.39
C ARG A 36 -4.36 -13.74 -16.11
N PRO A 37 -5.69 -14.01 -16.09
CA PRO A 37 -6.48 -13.87 -14.88
C PRO A 37 -6.00 -14.84 -13.79
N GLN A 38 -6.05 -14.40 -12.54
CA GLN A 38 -5.72 -15.23 -11.38
C GLN A 38 -6.97 -15.80 -10.73
N ASP A 39 -8.04 -15.00 -10.66
CA ASP A 39 -9.33 -15.37 -10.07
C ASP A 39 -10.42 -15.33 -11.13
N PHE A 40 -11.38 -16.22 -11.02
CA PHE A 40 -12.51 -16.34 -11.95
C PHE A 40 -13.82 -16.31 -11.16
N ASP A 41 -14.55 -15.20 -11.30
CA ASP A 41 -15.91 -15.07 -10.80
C ASP A 41 -16.90 -15.54 -11.90
N LEU A 42 -17.86 -16.36 -11.51
CA LEU A 42 -18.95 -16.78 -12.37
C LEU A 42 -20.26 -16.14 -11.94
N CYS A 43 -21.13 -15.89 -12.90
CA CYS A 43 -22.50 -15.48 -12.62
C CYS A 43 -23.49 -16.26 -13.50
N THR A 44 -24.71 -16.47 -12.98
CA THR A 44 -25.73 -17.34 -13.60
C THR A 44 -27.14 -16.88 -13.30
N ALA A 45 -28.10 -17.26 -14.15
CA ALA A 45 -29.53 -17.13 -13.88
C ALA A 45 -30.03 -18.13 -12.81
N ALA A 46 -29.28 -19.20 -12.51
CA ALA A 46 -29.65 -20.14 -11.45
C ALA A 46 -29.66 -19.48 -10.08
N ARG A 47 -30.70 -19.76 -9.26
CA ARG A 47 -30.78 -19.33 -7.86
C ARG A 47 -29.85 -20.14 -6.98
N PRO A 48 -29.49 -19.64 -5.79
CA PRO A 48 -28.53 -20.31 -4.90
C PRO A 48 -28.89 -21.78 -4.64
N GLU A 49 -30.16 -22.08 -4.44
CA GLU A 49 -30.64 -23.45 -4.17
C GLU A 49 -30.43 -24.37 -5.38
N GLN A 50 -30.63 -23.84 -6.60
CA GLN A 50 -30.40 -24.54 -7.85
C GLN A 50 -28.92 -24.78 -8.08
N ILE A 51 -28.06 -23.79 -7.79
CA ILE A 51 -26.58 -23.95 -7.85
C ILE A 51 -26.16 -25.07 -6.90
N GLN A 52 -26.69 -25.10 -5.66
CA GLN A 52 -26.39 -26.14 -4.69
C GLN A 52 -26.79 -27.53 -5.17
N GLN A 53 -27.94 -27.65 -5.85
CA GLN A 53 -28.42 -28.93 -6.42
C GLN A 53 -27.53 -29.39 -7.59
N ILE A 54 -27.19 -28.50 -8.53
CA ILE A 54 -26.33 -28.80 -9.69
C ILE A 54 -24.97 -29.32 -9.22
N PHE A 55 -24.41 -28.73 -8.17
CA PHE A 55 -23.09 -29.08 -7.63
C PHE A 55 -23.16 -29.93 -6.33
N ALA A 56 -24.25 -30.71 -6.13
CA ALA A 56 -24.42 -31.51 -4.91
C ALA A 56 -23.28 -32.53 -4.67
N GLY A 57 -22.59 -32.97 -5.74
CA GLY A 57 -21.41 -33.87 -5.65
C GLY A 57 -20.10 -33.15 -5.25
N HIS A 58 -20.09 -31.83 -5.08
CA HIS A 58 -18.91 -31.05 -4.73
C HIS A 58 -19.04 -30.46 -3.32
N ARG A 59 -17.89 -30.22 -2.67
CA ARG A 59 -17.86 -29.46 -1.41
C ARG A 59 -18.23 -28.00 -1.70
N GLN A 60 -19.15 -27.46 -0.89
CA GLN A 60 -19.71 -26.11 -1.09
C GLN A 60 -19.39 -25.19 0.08
N VAL A 61 -19.22 -23.89 -0.21
CA VAL A 61 -19.05 -22.81 0.76
C VAL A 61 -20.28 -21.93 0.66
N LEU A 62 -21.11 -21.90 1.72
CA LEU A 62 -22.44 -21.27 1.73
C LEU A 62 -22.50 -19.91 2.43
N ALA A 63 -21.37 -19.36 2.88
CA ALA A 63 -21.32 -18.10 3.63
C ALA A 63 -21.91 -16.92 2.85
N GLY A 64 -21.88 -16.93 1.51
CA GLY A 64 -22.38 -15.88 0.62
C GLY A 64 -23.82 -16.05 0.13
N THR A 65 -24.52 -17.13 0.50
CA THR A 65 -25.83 -17.52 -0.06
C THR A 65 -26.91 -16.44 0.10
N LYS A 66 -26.91 -15.73 1.22
CA LYS A 66 -27.83 -14.59 1.45
C LYS A 66 -27.70 -13.48 0.40
N HIS A 67 -26.53 -13.36 -0.22
CA HIS A 67 -26.23 -12.40 -1.27
C HIS A 67 -26.19 -13.02 -2.67
N GLY A 68 -26.66 -14.28 -2.79
CA GLY A 68 -26.72 -14.98 -4.07
C GLY A 68 -25.45 -15.69 -4.48
N THR A 69 -24.41 -15.78 -3.64
CA THR A 69 -23.14 -16.41 -3.96
C THR A 69 -22.99 -17.77 -3.30
N VAL A 70 -22.63 -18.79 -4.10
CA VAL A 70 -22.26 -20.13 -3.65
C VAL A 70 -20.84 -20.42 -4.12
N GLY A 71 -19.96 -20.79 -3.20
CA GLY A 71 -18.60 -21.22 -3.53
C GLY A 71 -18.57 -22.73 -3.81
N ILE A 72 -18.01 -23.14 -4.92
CA ILE A 72 -17.80 -24.56 -5.27
C ILE A 72 -16.30 -24.86 -5.16
N VAL A 73 -15.94 -25.85 -4.35
CA VAL A 73 -14.53 -26.27 -4.18
C VAL A 73 -14.15 -27.20 -5.33
N MET A 74 -13.23 -26.74 -6.19
CA MET A 74 -12.68 -27.45 -7.33
C MET A 74 -11.16 -27.46 -7.24
N ASP A 75 -10.52 -28.61 -7.34
CA ASP A 75 -9.05 -28.78 -7.43
C ASP A 75 -8.23 -27.84 -6.50
N HIS A 76 -8.58 -27.78 -5.20
CA HIS A 76 -7.94 -26.93 -4.17
C HIS A 76 -8.24 -25.42 -4.26
N SER A 77 -9.12 -24.98 -5.16
CA SER A 77 -9.60 -23.60 -5.27
C SER A 77 -11.11 -23.52 -5.05
N VAL A 78 -11.59 -22.34 -4.69
CA VAL A 78 -13.03 -22.06 -4.57
C VAL A 78 -13.44 -21.23 -5.77
N VAL A 79 -14.38 -21.73 -6.57
CA VAL A 79 -15.02 -21.01 -7.67
C VAL A 79 -16.28 -20.36 -7.11
N GLU A 80 -16.34 -19.03 -7.12
CA GLU A 80 -17.53 -18.29 -6.68
C GLU A 80 -18.54 -18.18 -7.84
N ILE A 81 -19.75 -18.69 -7.61
CA ILE A 81 -20.87 -18.61 -8.56
C ILE A 81 -21.96 -17.74 -7.93
N THR A 82 -22.26 -16.61 -8.56
CA THR A 82 -23.23 -15.64 -8.07
C THR A 82 -24.47 -15.60 -8.97
N THR A 83 -25.65 -15.72 -8.40
CA THR A 83 -26.92 -15.52 -9.10
C THR A 83 -27.00 -14.07 -9.63
N PHE A 84 -27.46 -13.89 -10.88
CA PHE A 84 -27.73 -12.54 -11.41
C PHE A 84 -28.67 -11.79 -10.48
N ARG A 85 -28.33 -10.55 -10.17
CA ARG A 85 -29.07 -9.77 -9.18
C ARG A 85 -29.10 -8.28 -9.49
N THR A 86 -30.14 -7.65 -9.04
CA THR A 86 -30.21 -6.20 -8.85
C THR A 86 -30.14 -5.86 -7.39
N GLU A 87 -29.75 -4.66 -7.09
CA GLU A 87 -29.56 -4.15 -5.73
C GLU A 87 -30.19 -2.75 -5.65
N GLY A 88 -30.71 -2.37 -4.47
CA GLY A 88 -31.27 -1.04 -4.28
C GLY A 88 -31.29 -0.59 -2.83
N ASP A 89 -31.63 0.70 -2.65
CA ASP A 89 -31.79 1.36 -1.36
C ASP A 89 -30.58 1.20 -0.42
N TYR A 90 -29.42 1.67 -0.87
CA TYR A 90 -28.20 1.68 -0.07
C TYR A 90 -28.31 2.70 1.08
N GLN A 91 -28.54 2.23 2.31
CA GLN A 91 -28.72 3.09 3.47
C GLN A 91 -27.40 3.52 4.12
N ASP A 92 -26.32 2.74 3.94
CA ASP A 92 -25.02 2.95 4.59
C ASP A 92 -23.87 3.12 3.57
N ASN A 93 -24.18 3.48 2.31
CA ASN A 93 -23.23 3.56 1.20
C ASN A 93 -22.41 2.27 0.98
N ARG A 94 -22.96 1.10 1.33
CA ARG A 94 -22.29 -0.20 1.19
C ARG A 94 -23.23 -1.37 0.93
N HIS A 95 -24.21 -1.54 1.82
CA HIS A 95 -25.06 -2.71 1.76
C HIS A 95 -26.38 -2.32 1.10
N PRO A 96 -26.78 -3.04 0.05
CA PRO A 96 -28.10 -2.86 -0.51
C PRO A 96 -29.13 -3.24 0.54
N GLY A 97 -30.15 -2.41 0.73
CA GLY A 97 -31.27 -2.72 1.61
C GLY A 97 -32.07 -3.92 1.15
N TRP A 98 -32.01 -4.22 -0.14
CA TRP A 98 -32.58 -5.42 -0.74
C TRP A 98 -31.77 -5.92 -1.93
N VAL A 99 -31.86 -7.22 -2.19
CA VAL A 99 -31.31 -7.91 -3.35
C VAL A 99 -32.45 -8.68 -4.03
N ALA A 100 -32.63 -8.48 -5.33
CA ALA A 100 -33.58 -9.25 -6.12
C ALA A 100 -32.82 -10.04 -7.19
N PHE A 101 -33.11 -11.34 -7.27
CA PHE A 101 -32.55 -12.20 -8.31
C PHE A 101 -33.27 -11.94 -9.63
N VAL A 102 -32.50 -11.87 -10.72
CA VAL A 102 -32.96 -11.57 -12.07
C VAL A 102 -32.45 -12.63 -13.06
N GLU A 103 -33.06 -12.67 -14.24
CA GLU A 103 -32.66 -13.63 -15.28
C GLU A 103 -31.78 -12.99 -16.37
N ASP A 104 -31.81 -11.66 -16.46
CA ASP A 104 -31.05 -10.92 -17.48
C ASP A 104 -29.70 -10.47 -16.93
N ILE A 105 -28.63 -10.96 -17.55
CA ILE A 105 -27.23 -10.58 -17.25
C ILE A 105 -27.00 -9.06 -17.33
N ARG A 106 -27.72 -8.35 -18.20
CA ARG A 106 -27.57 -6.88 -18.34
C ARG A 106 -27.89 -6.16 -17.04
N GLN A 107 -28.87 -6.64 -16.29
CA GLN A 107 -29.24 -6.05 -15.01
C GLN A 107 -28.16 -6.30 -13.94
N ASP A 108 -27.51 -7.47 -13.93
CA ASP A 108 -26.38 -7.74 -13.03
C ASP A 108 -25.16 -6.88 -13.39
N LEU A 109 -24.88 -6.72 -14.69
CA LEU A 109 -23.77 -5.88 -15.13
C LEU A 109 -24.02 -4.38 -14.86
N ALA A 110 -25.27 -3.92 -14.87
CA ALA A 110 -25.66 -2.53 -14.65
C ALA A 110 -25.34 -2.03 -13.21
N ARG A 111 -25.30 -2.89 -12.21
CA ARG A 111 -24.97 -2.51 -10.82
C ARG A 111 -23.46 -2.43 -10.53
N ARG A 112 -22.63 -2.83 -11.48
CA ARG A 112 -21.15 -2.87 -11.28
C ARG A 112 -20.55 -1.46 -11.29
N ASP A 113 -19.30 -1.38 -10.84
CA ASP A 113 -18.60 -0.10 -10.66
C ASP A 113 -18.22 0.58 -11.97
N TYR A 114 -17.48 -0.11 -12.84
CA TYR A 114 -16.90 0.43 -14.06
C TYR A 114 -17.22 -0.45 -15.27
N THR A 115 -17.34 0.17 -16.46
CA THR A 115 -17.64 -0.50 -17.73
C THR A 115 -16.68 -1.66 -17.98
N ILE A 116 -15.40 -1.46 -17.72
CA ILE A 116 -14.33 -2.47 -17.86
C ILE A 116 -14.50 -3.70 -16.96
N ASN A 117 -15.30 -3.60 -15.91
CA ASN A 117 -15.66 -4.69 -15.00
C ASN A 117 -17.10 -5.17 -15.19
N ALA A 118 -17.86 -4.50 -16.08
CA ALA A 118 -19.25 -4.82 -16.41
C ALA A 118 -19.36 -5.58 -17.74
N MET A 119 -18.43 -6.52 -17.94
CA MET A 119 -18.36 -7.42 -19.08
C MET A 119 -18.45 -8.86 -18.60
N ALA A 120 -19.07 -9.70 -19.43
CA ALA A 120 -19.18 -11.13 -19.18
C ALA A 120 -18.84 -11.94 -20.43
N TYR A 121 -18.42 -13.19 -20.27
CA TYR A 121 -18.10 -14.09 -21.37
C TYR A 121 -18.57 -15.51 -21.06
N SER A 122 -19.24 -16.11 -22.03
CA SER A 122 -19.60 -17.55 -22.02
C SER A 122 -19.11 -18.22 -23.29
N PRO A 123 -18.54 -19.42 -23.23
CA PRO A 123 -18.18 -20.16 -24.44
C PRO A 123 -19.37 -20.43 -25.38
N ARG A 124 -20.56 -20.63 -24.81
CA ARG A 124 -21.79 -20.92 -25.58
C ARG A 124 -22.53 -19.68 -26.05
N ARG A 125 -22.42 -18.54 -25.33
CA ARG A 125 -23.21 -17.31 -25.58
C ARG A 125 -22.36 -16.13 -26.05
N GLY A 126 -21.03 -16.28 -26.05
CA GLY A 126 -20.12 -15.19 -26.45
C GLY A 126 -19.97 -14.11 -25.38
N PHE A 127 -19.57 -12.90 -25.83
CA PHE A 127 -19.41 -11.72 -25.00
C PHE A 127 -20.74 -11.01 -24.73
N ALA A 128 -20.99 -10.66 -23.46
CA ALA A 128 -22.00 -9.70 -23.05
C ALA A 128 -21.30 -8.42 -22.55
N ASP A 129 -21.38 -7.36 -23.32
CA ASP A 129 -20.77 -6.04 -23.04
C ASP A 129 -21.77 -4.90 -23.33
N PRO A 130 -22.83 -4.79 -22.52
CA PRO A 130 -23.89 -3.81 -22.77
C PRO A 130 -23.49 -2.36 -22.49
N PHE A 131 -22.33 -2.14 -21.85
CA PHE A 131 -21.86 -0.81 -21.42
C PHE A 131 -20.59 -0.36 -22.12
N GLY A 132 -20.11 -1.09 -23.14
CA GLY A 132 -18.96 -0.70 -23.96
C GLY A 132 -17.61 -0.84 -23.24
N GLY A 133 -17.48 -1.77 -22.30
CA GLY A 133 -16.24 -1.99 -21.54
C GLY A 133 -15.04 -2.36 -22.39
N ARG A 134 -15.25 -3.08 -23.51
CA ARG A 134 -14.18 -3.41 -24.47
C ARG A 134 -13.67 -2.18 -25.22
N GLU A 135 -14.58 -1.28 -25.61
CA GLU A 135 -14.23 -0.02 -26.26
C GLU A 135 -13.48 0.91 -25.30
N ASP A 136 -13.95 1.01 -24.05
CA ASP A 136 -13.28 1.77 -22.99
C ASP A 136 -11.88 1.21 -22.69
N LEU A 137 -11.69 -0.12 -22.70
CA LEU A 137 -10.36 -0.73 -22.58
C LEU A 137 -9.45 -0.40 -23.76
N ALA A 138 -9.99 -0.47 -24.99
CA ALA A 138 -9.24 -0.18 -26.22
C ALA A 138 -8.80 1.29 -26.26
N SER A 139 -9.67 2.22 -25.84
CA SER A 139 -9.38 3.66 -25.72
C SER A 139 -8.65 4.05 -24.43
N ARG A 140 -8.27 3.07 -23.60
CA ARG A 140 -7.64 3.28 -22.27
C ARG A 140 -8.45 4.23 -21.37
N THR A 141 -9.76 4.09 -21.36
CA THR A 141 -10.68 4.92 -20.59
C THR A 141 -11.24 4.15 -19.39
N LEU A 142 -11.31 4.80 -18.23
CA LEU A 142 -12.05 4.31 -17.06
C LEU A 142 -13.35 5.10 -16.93
N ARG A 143 -14.47 4.43 -17.15
CA ARG A 143 -15.81 5.01 -17.08
C ARG A 143 -16.67 4.25 -16.08
N ALA A 144 -17.41 4.97 -15.21
CA ALA A 144 -18.41 4.37 -14.34
C ALA A 144 -19.61 3.87 -15.17
N VAL A 145 -20.23 2.79 -14.73
CA VAL A 145 -21.44 2.25 -15.38
C VAL A 145 -22.63 3.18 -15.13
N GLY A 146 -23.35 3.54 -16.18
CA GLY A 146 -24.56 4.36 -16.10
C GLY A 146 -24.28 5.78 -15.60
N GLN A 147 -24.95 6.20 -14.53
CA GLN A 147 -24.80 7.53 -13.95
C GLN A 147 -23.72 7.54 -12.84
N PRO A 148 -22.56 8.19 -13.06
CA PRO A 148 -21.43 8.11 -12.13
C PRO A 148 -21.75 8.56 -10.71
N VAL A 149 -22.52 9.65 -10.54
CA VAL A 149 -22.93 10.19 -9.24
C VAL A 149 -23.73 9.14 -8.46
N GLN A 150 -24.69 8.50 -9.11
CA GLN A 150 -25.50 7.44 -8.48
C GLN A 150 -24.61 6.26 -8.07
N ARG A 151 -23.69 5.82 -8.94
CA ARG A 151 -22.75 4.72 -8.63
C ARG A 151 -21.91 4.98 -7.39
N PHE A 152 -21.48 6.22 -7.17
CA PHE A 152 -20.68 6.59 -5.99
C PHE A 152 -21.53 6.84 -4.73
N GLN A 153 -22.79 7.20 -4.88
CA GLN A 153 -23.74 7.25 -3.76
C GLN A 153 -24.10 5.84 -3.24
N GLU A 154 -24.14 4.84 -4.11
CA GLU A 154 -24.39 3.45 -3.71
C GLU A 154 -23.22 2.84 -2.91
N ASP A 155 -21.99 2.94 -3.40
CA ASP A 155 -20.78 2.56 -2.66
C ASP A 155 -19.65 3.55 -3.00
N SER A 156 -19.40 4.49 -2.10
CA SER A 156 -18.38 5.52 -2.30
C SER A 156 -16.94 4.96 -2.32
N LEU A 157 -16.70 3.70 -1.88
CA LEU A 157 -15.41 3.03 -2.06
C LEU A 157 -15.07 2.85 -3.53
N ARG A 158 -16.06 2.82 -4.43
CA ARG A 158 -15.85 2.78 -5.88
C ARG A 158 -14.94 3.91 -6.36
N ILE A 159 -14.92 5.07 -5.68
CA ILE A 159 -14.03 6.18 -5.99
C ILE A 159 -12.57 5.73 -5.86
N LEU A 160 -12.16 5.21 -4.70
CA LEU A 160 -10.78 4.72 -4.50
C LEU A 160 -10.45 3.52 -5.41
N ARG A 161 -11.40 2.62 -5.63
CA ARG A 161 -11.26 1.52 -6.58
C ARG A 161 -10.98 2.03 -7.99
N GLY A 162 -11.67 3.11 -8.41
CA GLY A 162 -11.44 3.74 -9.71
C GLY A 162 -10.04 4.31 -9.86
N LEU A 163 -9.56 5.07 -8.86
CA LEU A 163 -8.19 5.56 -8.86
C LEU A 163 -7.19 4.39 -8.99
N ARG A 164 -7.43 3.31 -8.27
CA ARG A 164 -6.59 2.10 -8.33
C ARG A 164 -6.64 1.41 -9.68
N PHE A 165 -7.81 1.27 -10.30
CA PHE A 165 -7.92 0.67 -11.64
C PHE A 165 -7.24 1.56 -12.68
N ALA A 166 -7.44 2.88 -12.63
CA ALA A 166 -6.77 3.81 -13.51
C ALA A 166 -5.24 3.72 -13.38
N ALA A 167 -4.72 3.66 -12.14
CA ALA A 167 -3.28 3.51 -11.89
C ALA A 167 -2.76 2.14 -12.36
N ARG A 168 -3.45 1.05 -12.03
CA ARG A 168 -3.00 -0.31 -12.33
C ARG A 168 -2.94 -0.61 -13.83
N TYR A 169 -3.91 -0.13 -14.59
CA TYR A 169 -4.04 -0.46 -16.01
C TYR A 169 -3.64 0.69 -16.95
N GLY A 170 -3.16 1.81 -16.40
CA GLY A 170 -2.76 2.98 -17.18
C GLY A 170 -3.92 3.60 -17.95
N LEU A 171 -5.10 3.71 -17.30
CA LEU A 171 -6.31 4.25 -17.89
C LEU A 171 -6.48 5.73 -17.54
N CYS A 172 -7.03 6.51 -18.47
CA CYS A 172 -7.51 7.87 -18.25
C CYS A 172 -8.93 7.81 -17.68
N ILE A 173 -9.21 8.50 -16.60
CA ILE A 173 -10.56 8.57 -16.04
C ILE A 173 -11.41 9.49 -16.93
N HIS A 174 -12.58 8.99 -17.37
CA HIS A 174 -13.53 9.78 -18.17
C HIS A 174 -13.94 11.07 -17.42
N PRO A 175 -14.04 12.23 -18.09
CA PRO A 175 -14.33 13.51 -17.44
C PRO A 175 -15.55 13.49 -16.50
N ASP A 176 -16.70 12.94 -16.95
CA ASP A 176 -17.90 12.86 -16.11
C ASP A 176 -17.70 11.97 -14.89
N THR A 177 -16.95 10.87 -15.05
CA THR A 177 -16.59 9.99 -13.93
C THR A 177 -15.68 10.72 -12.93
N TRP A 178 -14.70 11.47 -13.42
CA TRP A 178 -13.80 12.27 -12.60
C TRP A 178 -14.54 13.37 -11.83
N GLN A 179 -15.41 14.12 -12.48
CA GLN A 179 -16.22 15.16 -11.82
C GLN A 179 -17.14 14.57 -10.74
N ALA A 180 -17.73 13.41 -11.04
CA ALA A 180 -18.53 12.70 -10.04
C ALA A 180 -17.68 12.22 -8.85
N MET A 181 -16.45 11.70 -9.08
CA MET A 181 -15.52 11.32 -8.01
C MET A 181 -15.23 12.51 -7.09
N LEU A 182 -14.92 13.69 -7.65
CA LEU A 182 -14.65 14.88 -6.89
C LEU A 182 -15.87 15.35 -6.08
N SER A 183 -17.05 15.38 -6.72
CA SER A 183 -18.28 15.87 -6.05
C SER A 183 -18.78 14.92 -4.96
N GLN A 184 -18.50 13.63 -5.06
CA GLN A 184 -18.95 12.62 -4.10
C GLN A 184 -17.86 12.17 -3.12
N ALA A 185 -16.65 12.74 -3.17
CA ALA A 185 -15.52 12.33 -2.35
C ALA A 185 -15.82 12.37 -0.84
N ALA A 186 -16.62 13.33 -0.37
CA ALA A 186 -17.01 13.46 1.03
C ALA A 186 -17.80 12.24 1.56
N LEU A 187 -18.51 11.50 0.69
CA LEU A 187 -19.23 10.30 1.10
C LEU A 187 -18.32 9.18 1.63
N MET A 188 -17.02 9.22 1.31
CA MET A 188 -16.05 8.25 1.81
C MET A 188 -15.84 8.34 3.33
N ASP A 189 -16.27 9.43 3.98
CA ASP A 189 -16.23 9.53 5.44
C ASP A 189 -17.15 8.52 6.14
N ASN A 190 -18.20 8.06 5.47
CA ASN A 190 -19.14 7.08 5.98
C ASN A 190 -18.62 5.62 5.86
N LEU A 191 -17.51 5.41 5.17
CA LEU A 191 -16.98 4.06 4.95
C LEU A 191 -16.24 3.51 6.18
N ALA A 192 -16.28 2.20 6.35
CA ALA A 192 -15.42 1.50 7.28
C ALA A 192 -13.95 1.79 6.96
N ARG A 193 -13.22 2.30 7.94
CA ARG A 193 -11.83 2.78 7.78
C ARG A 193 -10.88 1.68 7.31
N GLU A 194 -11.14 0.44 7.68
CA GLU A 194 -10.39 -0.73 7.23
C GLU A 194 -10.49 -0.93 5.70
N ARG A 195 -11.68 -0.73 5.10
CA ARG A 195 -11.86 -0.83 3.65
C ARG A 195 -11.10 0.27 2.92
N VAL A 196 -11.19 1.50 3.43
CA VAL A 196 -10.47 2.65 2.91
C VAL A 196 -8.96 2.39 2.96
N PHE A 197 -8.45 1.96 4.12
CA PHE A 197 -7.04 1.62 4.28
C PHE A 197 -6.58 0.54 3.29
N GLN A 198 -7.35 -0.54 3.13
CA GLN A 198 -7.01 -1.61 2.20
C GLN A 198 -6.94 -1.14 0.74
N GLU A 199 -7.85 -0.27 0.30
CA GLU A 199 -7.80 0.28 -1.05
C GLU A 199 -6.62 1.25 -1.23
N LEU A 200 -6.32 2.09 -0.23
CA LEU A 200 -5.14 2.97 -0.25
C LEU A 200 -3.83 2.15 -0.31
N CYS A 201 -3.73 1.05 0.46
CA CYS A 201 -2.57 0.15 0.40
C CYS A 201 -2.35 -0.48 -0.97
N LYS A 202 -3.43 -0.74 -1.72
CA LYS A 202 -3.35 -1.26 -3.09
C LYS A 202 -3.08 -0.16 -4.11
N LEU A 203 -3.47 1.08 -3.83
CA LEU A 203 -3.32 2.23 -4.72
C LEU A 203 -1.91 2.84 -4.64
N LEU A 204 -1.41 3.14 -3.44
CA LEU A 204 -0.19 3.91 -3.23
C LEU A 204 1.05 3.34 -3.95
N PRO A 205 1.29 2.00 -3.98
CA PRO A 205 2.43 1.44 -4.71
C PRO A 205 2.37 1.63 -6.23
N LEU A 206 1.20 1.94 -6.79
CA LEU A 206 0.96 2.06 -8.23
C LEU A 206 1.10 3.49 -8.76
N LEU A 207 1.09 4.49 -7.88
CA LEU A 207 1.05 5.89 -8.28
C LEU A 207 2.33 6.34 -8.97
N ASN A 208 2.18 6.96 -10.14
CA ASN A 208 3.17 7.82 -10.76
C ASN A 208 2.94 9.28 -10.33
N VAL A 209 3.85 10.19 -10.71
CA VAL A 209 3.82 11.61 -10.31
C VAL A 209 2.51 12.29 -10.73
N GLN A 210 2.10 12.15 -12.01
CA GLN A 210 0.91 12.81 -12.52
C GLN A 210 -0.35 12.35 -11.79
N GLN A 211 -0.45 11.04 -11.53
CA GLN A 211 -1.57 10.47 -10.79
C GLN A 211 -1.56 10.92 -9.33
N ALA A 212 -0.39 10.92 -8.67
CA ALA A 212 -0.28 11.37 -7.29
C ALA A 212 -0.72 12.84 -7.12
N ILE A 213 -0.33 13.72 -8.06
CA ILE A 213 -0.78 15.11 -8.10
C ILE A 213 -2.29 15.19 -8.34
N ALA A 214 -2.78 14.56 -9.41
CA ALA A 214 -4.18 14.65 -9.82
C ALA A 214 -5.14 14.10 -8.75
N TYR A 215 -4.75 13.03 -8.04
CA TYR A 215 -5.59 12.39 -7.03
C TYR A 215 -5.56 13.08 -5.66
N GLY A 216 -4.73 14.10 -5.50
CA GLY A 216 -4.58 14.87 -4.26
C GLY A 216 -5.90 15.30 -3.62
N PRO A 217 -6.85 15.94 -4.34
CA PRO A 217 -8.12 16.35 -3.77
C PRO A 217 -8.96 15.17 -3.21
N ILE A 218 -8.92 14.01 -3.87
CA ILE A 218 -9.65 12.80 -3.40
C ILE A 218 -8.93 12.17 -2.20
N LEU A 219 -7.58 12.11 -2.23
CA LEU A 219 -6.79 11.63 -1.09
C LEU A 219 -6.98 12.53 0.13
N ALA A 220 -7.08 13.85 -0.07
CA ALA A 220 -7.34 14.82 0.99
C ALA A 220 -8.77 14.72 1.58
N ALA A 221 -9.74 14.19 0.83
CA ALA A 221 -11.06 13.88 1.38
C ALA A 221 -11.02 12.70 2.37
N VAL A 222 -10.09 11.74 2.18
CA VAL A 222 -9.91 10.56 3.03
C VAL A 222 -8.91 10.82 4.17
N ILE A 223 -7.90 11.62 3.90
CA ILE A 223 -6.84 12.04 4.82
C ILE A 223 -6.88 13.57 4.89
N PRO A 224 -7.79 14.15 5.72
CA PRO A 224 -8.01 15.61 5.74
C PRO A 224 -6.76 16.43 6.04
N GLU A 225 -5.77 15.83 6.70
CA GLU A 225 -4.49 16.45 7.02
C GLU A 225 -3.66 16.78 5.76
N LEU A 226 -3.95 16.18 4.61
CA LEU A 226 -3.34 16.53 3.33
C LEU A 226 -3.94 17.79 2.71
N LYS A 227 -5.17 18.16 3.09
CA LYS A 227 -5.89 19.30 2.48
C LYS A 227 -5.13 20.64 2.59
N PRO A 228 -4.55 21.01 3.73
CA PRO A 228 -3.78 22.24 3.86
C PRO A 228 -2.48 22.25 3.04
N MET A 229 -2.01 21.08 2.57
CA MET A 229 -0.78 20.98 1.79
C MET A 229 -1.02 21.29 0.29
N LEU A 230 -2.26 21.15 -0.18
CA LEU A 230 -2.62 21.41 -1.59
C LEU A 230 -2.44 22.90 -1.92
N GLY A 231 -1.54 23.20 -2.86
CA GLY A 231 -1.20 24.55 -3.27
C GLY A 231 -0.47 25.38 -2.20
N PHE A 232 0.05 24.76 -1.14
CA PHE A 232 0.79 25.46 -0.09
C PHE A 232 2.17 25.87 -0.57
N ASP A 233 2.41 27.18 -0.71
CA ASP A 233 3.72 27.75 -1.04
C ASP A 233 4.66 27.61 0.17
N GLN A 234 5.78 26.94 -0.02
CA GLN A 234 6.78 26.73 1.02
C GLN A 234 7.65 27.97 1.29
N HIS A 235 7.56 29.02 0.46
CA HIS A 235 8.38 30.25 0.55
C HIS A 235 9.87 29.96 0.73
N SER A 236 10.39 28.99 0.00
CA SER A 236 11.78 28.56 0.10
C SER A 236 12.42 28.44 -1.27
N PRO A 237 13.63 28.99 -1.48
CA PRO A 237 14.34 28.87 -2.75
C PRO A 237 14.80 27.44 -3.05
N HIS A 238 14.68 26.54 -2.09
CA HIS A 238 15.05 25.12 -2.23
C HIS A 238 13.92 24.25 -2.77
N HIS A 239 12.71 24.79 -2.96
CA HIS A 239 11.55 24.04 -3.42
C HIS A 239 10.95 24.71 -4.66
N ALA A 240 10.95 24.00 -5.79
CA ALA A 240 10.34 24.45 -7.04
C ALA A 240 8.81 24.22 -7.09
N TYR A 241 8.29 23.42 -6.17
CA TYR A 241 6.89 22.97 -6.14
C TYR A 241 6.18 23.42 -4.86
N ASP A 242 4.84 23.54 -4.92
CA ASP A 242 4.03 23.58 -3.71
C ASP A 242 4.23 22.29 -2.89
N LEU A 243 3.81 22.33 -1.61
CA LEU A 243 4.11 21.26 -0.67
C LEU A 243 3.52 19.91 -1.11
N TYR A 244 2.26 19.87 -1.59
CA TYR A 244 1.65 18.60 -1.99
C TYR A 244 2.25 18.06 -3.30
N THR A 245 2.53 18.93 -4.25
CA THR A 245 3.20 18.52 -5.51
C THR A 245 4.59 17.93 -5.22
N HIS A 246 5.36 18.54 -4.29
CA HIS A 246 6.61 17.95 -3.82
C HIS A 246 6.38 16.54 -3.23
N VAL A 247 5.44 16.37 -2.32
CA VAL A 247 5.09 15.07 -1.74
C VAL A 247 4.71 14.05 -2.81
N ALA A 248 3.95 14.44 -3.83
CA ALA A 248 3.58 13.57 -4.94
C ALA A 248 4.81 13.07 -5.73
N HIS A 249 5.81 13.93 -5.95
CA HIS A 249 7.09 13.54 -6.53
C HIS A 249 7.82 12.52 -5.66
N VAL A 250 7.89 12.75 -4.34
CA VAL A 250 8.54 11.83 -3.40
C VAL A 250 7.82 10.48 -3.37
N VAL A 251 6.47 10.47 -3.33
CA VAL A 251 5.67 9.23 -3.39
C VAL A 251 6.02 8.43 -4.63
N ALA A 252 6.12 9.03 -5.79
CA ALA A 252 6.44 8.32 -7.03
C ALA A 252 7.89 7.84 -7.10
N ALA A 253 8.83 8.58 -6.49
CA ALA A 253 10.27 8.31 -6.55
C ALA A 253 10.72 7.17 -5.61
N VAL A 254 10.08 6.98 -4.44
CA VAL A 254 10.43 5.89 -3.54
C VAL A 254 10.08 4.52 -4.15
N PRO A 255 10.81 3.44 -3.81
CA PRO A 255 10.42 2.08 -4.17
C PRO A 255 8.96 1.77 -3.82
N PRO A 256 8.27 0.87 -4.57
CA PRO A 256 6.85 0.55 -4.36
C PRO A 256 6.60 -0.36 -3.14
N GLN A 257 7.37 -0.15 -2.08
CA GLN A 257 7.18 -0.78 -0.76
C GLN A 257 6.14 0.01 0.02
N LEU A 258 5.21 -0.69 0.65
CA LEU A 258 4.04 -0.07 1.27
C LEU A 258 4.41 0.94 2.35
N GLU A 259 5.37 0.59 3.23
CA GLU A 259 5.85 1.44 4.30
C GLU A 259 6.48 2.74 3.77
N LEU A 260 7.29 2.62 2.70
CA LEU A 260 7.92 3.77 2.05
C LEU A 260 6.89 4.67 1.38
N ARG A 261 5.89 4.10 0.69
CA ARG A 261 4.83 4.88 0.02
C ARG A 261 3.98 5.65 1.03
N TRP A 262 3.64 5.03 2.18
CA TRP A 262 2.97 5.72 3.27
C TRP A 262 3.86 6.78 3.92
N ALA A 263 5.13 6.47 4.17
CA ALA A 263 6.07 7.45 4.72
C ALA A 263 6.25 8.63 3.76
N ALA A 264 6.41 8.38 2.47
CA ALA A 264 6.51 9.43 1.45
C ALA A 264 5.27 10.32 1.37
N LEU A 265 4.05 9.73 1.47
CA LEU A 265 2.82 10.50 1.45
C LEU A 265 2.68 11.43 2.68
N LEU A 266 3.20 11.00 3.83
CA LEU A 266 2.97 11.68 5.11
C LEU A 266 4.22 12.36 5.69
N HIS A 267 5.43 12.28 5.06
CA HIS A 267 6.68 12.75 5.68
C HIS A 267 6.65 14.25 6.04
N ASP A 268 6.03 15.03 5.20
CA ASP A 268 5.98 16.49 5.30
C ASP A 268 4.64 17.04 5.84
N ILE A 269 3.74 16.18 6.32
CA ILE A 269 2.42 16.55 6.84
C ILE A 269 2.50 17.52 8.02
N GLY A 270 3.62 17.52 8.75
CA GLY A 270 3.90 18.43 9.85
C GLY A 270 4.35 19.84 9.42
N LYS A 271 4.65 20.09 8.13
CA LYS A 271 5.16 21.38 7.69
C LYS A 271 4.16 22.52 7.85
N VAL A 272 2.89 22.30 7.49
CA VAL A 272 1.89 23.36 7.59
C VAL A 272 1.69 23.85 9.03
N PRO A 273 1.47 22.99 10.05
CA PRO A 273 1.28 23.45 11.41
C PRO A 273 2.54 24.04 12.06
N THR A 274 3.74 23.74 11.54
CA THR A 274 5.01 24.27 12.07
C THR A 274 5.56 25.44 11.24
N PHE A 275 4.80 25.91 10.26
CA PHE A 275 5.24 26.97 9.36
C PHE A 275 5.44 28.31 10.09
N THR A 276 6.61 28.90 9.88
CA THR A 276 6.94 30.27 10.32
C THR A 276 7.65 30.99 9.20
N ARG A 277 7.60 32.33 9.20
CA ARG A 277 8.36 33.18 8.28
C ARG A 277 9.35 34.06 9.06
N ASP A 278 10.55 34.22 8.52
CA ASP A 278 11.50 35.18 9.04
C ASP A 278 11.26 36.61 8.44
N GLU A 279 12.06 37.59 8.87
CA GLU A 279 11.98 38.96 8.44
C GLU A 279 12.23 39.13 6.93
N THR A 280 12.89 38.19 6.27
CA THR A 280 13.13 38.19 4.82
C THR A 280 11.97 37.59 4.04
N GLY A 281 10.94 37.07 4.73
CA GLY A 281 9.79 36.40 4.14
C GLY A 281 10.05 34.90 3.81
N ARG A 282 11.21 34.36 4.17
CA ARG A 282 11.56 32.95 3.96
C ARG A 282 10.82 32.04 4.94
N GLY A 283 10.31 30.92 4.42
CA GLY A 283 9.60 29.90 5.19
C GLY A 283 10.56 28.97 5.96
N HIS A 284 10.18 28.66 7.20
CA HIS A 284 10.85 27.68 8.07
C HIS A 284 9.85 26.72 8.67
N PHE A 285 10.31 25.46 8.94
CA PHE A 285 9.46 24.34 9.36
C PHE A 285 10.11 23.59 10.54
N TYR A 286 10.51 24.33 11.57
CA TYR A 286 11.21 23.75 12.72
C TYR A 286 10.35 22.72 13.43
N GLY A 287 10.90 21.50 13.63
CA GLY A 287 10.21 20.42 14.32
C GLY A 287 9.17 19.65 13.49
N HIS A 288 9.01 19.96 12.19
CA HIS A 288 7.99 19.33 11.35
C HIS A 288 8.07 17.77 11.31
N ALA A 289 9.28 17.20 11.41
CA ALA A 289 9.45 15.75 11.43
C ALA A 289 8.82 15.10 12.69
N SER A 290 8.93 15.76 13.85
CA SER A 290 8.32 15.30 15.09
C SER A 290 6.81 15.47 15.07
N GLU A 291 6.33 16.64 14.66
CA GLU A 291 4.91 16.94 14.50
C GLU A 291 4.27 16.04 13.44
N GLY A 292 4.94 15.89 12.29
CA GLY A 292 4.51 14.99 11.21
C GLY A 292 4.40 13.54 11.65
N ALA A 293 5.32 13.05 12.49
CA ALA A 293 5.25 11.71 13.05
C ALA A 293 4.03 11.50 13.97
N GLN A 294 3.64 12.52 14.75
CA GLN A 294 2.42 12.46 15.58
C GLN A 294 1.15 12.48 14.72
N LEU A 295 1.08 13.37 13.74
CA LEU A 295 -0.03 13.43 12.80
C LEU A 295 -0.19 12.13 12.00
N ALA A 296 0.93 11.59 11.49
CA ALA A 296 0.92 10.32 10.75
C ALA A 296 0.47 9.14 11.62
N ASP A 297 0.87 9.09 12.91
CA ASP A 297 0.38 8.08 13.84
C ASP A 297 -1.13 8.18 14.03
N ALA A 298 -1.67 9.38 14.20
CA ALA A 298 -3.10 9.62 14.34
C ALA A 298 -3.88 9.25 13.06
N VAL A 299 -3.37 9.61 11.88
CA VAL A 299 -3.95 9.24 10.57
C VAL A 299 -4.02 7.72 10.41
N LEU A 300 -2.90 7.03 10.63
CA LEU A 300 -2.82 5.58 10.44
C LEU A 300 -3.63 4.81 11.49
N LEU A 301 -3.71 5.33 12.73
CA LEU A 301 -4.58 4.78 13.77
C LEU A 301 -6.06 4.92 13.38
N ARG A 302 -6.48 6.10 12.92
CA ARG A 302 -7.84 6.37 12.42
C ARG A 302 -8.21 5.44 11.26
N LEU A 303 -7.25 5.19 10.35
CA LEU A 303 -7.42 4.28 9.21
C LEU A 303 -7.35 2.79 9.60
N LYS A 304 -7.14 2.46 10.89
CA LYS A 304 -7.01 1.08 11.38
C LYS A 304 -5.83 0.31 10.77
N ALA A 305 -4.74 1.02 10.49
CA ALA A 305 -3.52 0.39 10.00
C ALA A 305 -2.94 -0.60 11.03
N PRO A 306 -2.36 -1.73 10.61
CA PRO A 306 -1.65 -2.66 11.49
C PRO A 306 -0.54 -1.96 12.26
N THR A 307 -0.37 -2.29 13.54
CA THR A 307 0.61 -1.66 14.43
C THR A 307 2.03 -1.71 13.86
N ALA A 308 2.44 -2.84 13.26
CA ALA A 308 3.77 -2.98 12.68
C ALA A 308 4.03 -1.97 11.56
N LEU A 309 3.10 -1.81 10.62
CA LEU A 309 3.19 -0.82 9.54
C LEU A 309 3.20 0.60 10.10
N ARG A 310 2.27 0.92 11.02
CA ARG A 310 2.17 2.23 11.66
C ARG A 310 3.47 2.61 12.35
N THR A 311 4.03 1.73 13.20
CA THR A 311 5.30 1.96 13.88
C THR A 311 6.44 2.21 12.89
N ARG A 312 6.52 1.45 11.81
CA ARG A 312 7.54 1.61 10.78
C ARG A 312 7.43 2.96 10.08
N VAL A 313 6.25 3.34 9.62
CA VAL A 313 6.00 4.62 8.94
C VAL A 313 6.32 5.80 9.85
N VAL A 314 5.85 5.77 11.10
CA VAL A 314 6.11 6.83 12.10
C VAL A 314 7.61 6.97 12.38
N THR A 315 8.35 5.85 12.46
CA THR A 315 9.80 5.85 12.64
C THR A 315 10.50 6.51 11.45
N LEU A 316 10.11 6.15 10.22
CA LEU A 316 10.68 6.75 9.01
C LEU A 316 10.43 8.26 8.97
N ILE A 317 9.20 8.71 9.24
CA ILE A 317 8.84 10.14 9.26
C ILE A 317 9.63 10.88 10.34
N ARG A 318 9.71 10.35 11.56
CA ARG A 318 10.48 10.98 12.65
C ARG A 318 11.95 11.14 12.32
N SER A 319 12.50 10.18 11.57
CA SER A 319 13.94 10.10 11.28
C SER A 319 14.33 10.67 9.91
N HIS A 320 13.36 11.09 9.05
CA HIS A 320 13.68 11.47 7.67
C HIS A 320 14.64 12.68 7.56
N MET A 321 14.66 13.56 8.59
CA MET A 321 15.58 14.68 8.68
C MET A 321 16.92 14.34 9.38
N THR A 322 17.07 13.09 9.86
CA THR A 322 18.34 12.67 10.48
C THR A 322 19.40 12.52 9.42
N ARG A 323 20.44 13.37 9.47
CA ARG A 323 21.53 13.31 8.50
C ARG A 323 22.29 11.99 8.66
N LEU A 324 22.40 11.25 7.56
CA LEU A 324 23.30 10.11 7.43
C LEU A 324 24.66 10.64 6.98
N GLU A 325 25.70 10.36 7.77
CA GLU A 325 27.06 10.73 7.40
C GLU A 325 27.70 9.58 6.61
N PRO A 326 28.50 9.87 5.54
CA PRO A 326 29.20 8.86 4.76
C PRO A 326 30.43 8.34 5.52
N GLU A 327 30.21 7.84 6.73
CA GLU A 327 31.20 7.27 7.63
C GLU A 327 30.70 5.94 8.17
N LYS A 328 31.49 4.86 8.01
CA LYS A 328 31.15 3.49 8.42
C LYS A 328 30.66 3.42 9.87
N LYS A 329 31.40 4.03 10.80
CA LYS A 329 31.07 4.05 12.22
C LYS A 329 29.73 4.72 12.52
N SER A 330 29.41 5.82 11.82
CA SER A 330 28.15 6.54 11.95
C SER A 330 26.99 5.67 11.45
N LEU A 331 27.16 5.03 10.28
CA LEU A 331 26.17 4.14 9.68
C LEU A 331 25.92 2.90 10.56
N CYS A 332 26.96 2.27 11.08
CA CYS A 332 26.83 1.14 12.02
C CYS A 332 26.02 1.51 13.27
N ARG A 333 26.25 2.71 13.86
CA ARG A 333 25.43 3.19 14.99
C ARG A 333 23.96 3.39 14.60
N CYS A 334 23.69 3.95 13.42
CA CYS A 334 22.34 4.09 12.91
C CYS A 334 21.66 2.73 12.73
N ILE A 335 22.35 1.75 12.12
CA ILE A 335 21.84 0.39 11.92
C ILE A 335 21.56 -0.28 13.26
N ARG A 336 22.44 -0.14 14.25
CA ARG A 336 22.23 -0.68 15.60
C ARG A 336 20.98 -0.11 16.27
N ARG A 337 20.74 1.20 16.13
CA ARG A 337 19.60 1.90 16.75
C ARG A 337 18.27 1.62 16.05
N LEU A 338 18.26 1.60 14.73
CA LEU A 338 17.03 1.59 13.94
C LEU A 338 16.77 0.24 13.23
N GLY A 339 17.79 -0.60 13.11
CA GLY A 339 17.79 -1.82 12.29
C GLY A 339 18.14 -1.55 10.85
N TRP A 340 18.69 -2.56 10.16
CA TRP A 340 19.15 -2.50 8.78
C TRP A 340 18.07 -2.00 7.83
N ASP A 341 16.91 -2.67 7.83
CA ASP A 341 15.81 -2.35 6.92
C ASP A 341 15.29 -0.92 7.08
N THR A 342 15.27 -0.41 8.33
CA THR A 342 14.85 0.97 8.59
C THR A 342 15.85 1.97 8.01
N VAL A 343 17.16 1.73 8.16
CA VAL A 343 18.19 2.61 7.61
C VAL A 343 18.15 2.62 6.08
N MET A 344 17.96 1.47 5.44
CA MET A 344 17.82 1.37 3.98
C MET A 344 16.56 2.11 3.48
N GLN A 345 15.45 1.96 4.18
CA GLN A 345 14.22 2.68 3.85
C GLN A 345 14.34 4.19 4.10
N MET A 346 15.01 4.59 5.18
CA MET A 346 15.28 6.00 5.47
C MET A 346 16.16 6.64 4.40
N LEU A 347 17.23 5.94 3.97
CA LEU A 347 18.07 6.38 2.85
C LEU A 347 17.25 6.58 1.58
N ALA A 348 16.42 5.60 1.22
CA ALA A 348 15.58 5.69 0.03
C ALA A 348 14.56 6.85 0.09
N LEU A 349 14.01 7.13 1.28
CA LEU A 349 13.11 8.27 1.49
C LEU A 349 13.86 9.60 1.34
N GLN A 350 15.05 9.74 1.93
CA GLN A 350 15.88 10.95 1.85
C GLN A 350 16.37 11.23 0.42
N GLU A 351 16.81 10.19 -0.30
CA GLU A 351 17.17 10.31 -1.72
C GLU A 351 15.99 10.82 -2.56
N ALA A 352 14.80 10.24 -2.35
CA ALA A 352 13.59 10.63 -3.05
C ALA A 352 13.17 12.07 -2.69
N ASP A 353 13.19 12.45 -1.42
CA ASP A 353 12.90 13.81 -0.95
C ASP A 353 13.84 14.83 -1.59
N MET A 354 15.15 14.58 -1.52
CA MET A 354 16.16 15.46 -2.09
C MET A 354 16.01 15.60 -3.61
N GLY A 355 15.87 14.47 -4.32
CA GLY A 355 15.69 14.44 -5.78
C GLY A 355 14.39 15.10 -6.26
N SER A 356 13.38 15.20 -5.39
CA SER A 356 12.06 15.74 -5.69
C SER A 356 11.92 17.25 -5.41
N LYS A 357 12.96 17.96 -4.96
CA LYS A 357 12.90 19.41 -4.67
C LYS A 357 12.88 20.27 -5.93
N GLY A 358 13.20 19.71 -7.09
CA GLY A 358 13.27 20.45 -8.37
C GLY A 358 14.51 21.36 -8.49
N THR A 359 15.30 21.48 -7.43
CA THR A 359 16.51 22.31 -7.35
C THR A 359 17.73 21.49 -6.93
N GLY A 360 17.64 20.15 -7.06
CA GLY A 360 18.62 19.19 -6.56
C GLY A 360 20.06 19.50 -7.01
N LYS A 361 20.97 19.55 -6.02
CA LYS A 361 22.39 19.73 -6.26
C LYS A 361 23.03 18.36 -6.48
N ALA A 362 23.83 18.22 -7.56
CA ALA A 362 24.56 16.99 -7.86
C ALA A 362 25.43 16.52 -6.68
N GLU A 363 26.03 17.46 -5.94
CA GLU A 363 26.85 17.21 -4.76
C GLU A 363 26.10 16.47 -3.63
N GLU A 364 24.83 16.82 -3.40
CA GLU A 364 24.01 16.19 -2.37
C GLU A 364 23.63 14.76 -2.76
N MET A 365 23.41 14.48 -4.05
CA MET A 365 23.14 13.12 -4.54
C MET A 365 24.40 12.22 -4.49
N GLU A 366 25.60 12.79 -4.66
CA GLU A 366 26.87 12.07 -4.52
C GLU A 366 27.06 11.52 -3.10
N VAL A 367 26.66 12.27 -2.06
CA VAL A 367 26.71 11.81 -0.67
C VAL A 367 25.86 10.55 -0.46
N PHE A 368 24.66 10.48 -1.06
CA PHE A 368 23.81 9.28 -0.98
C PHE A 368 24.44 8.09 -1.67
N SER A 369 25.14 8.31 -2.81
CA SER A 369 25.89 7.25 -3.52
C SER A 369 27.00 6.68 -2.64
N GLN A 370 27.75 7.54 -1.94
CA GLN A 370 28.82 7.12 -1.01
C GLN A 370 28.25 6.35 0.18
N ILE A 371 27.14 6.82 0.77
CA ILE A 371 26.45 6.12 1.86
C ILE A 371 25.99 4.72 1.40
N ARG A 372 25.43 4.62 0.20
CA ARG A 372 24.99 3.33 -0.37
C ARG A 372 26.13 2.36 -0.56
N ALA A 373 27.27 2.84 -1.08
CA ALA A 373 28.48 2.02 -1.24
C ALA A 373 29.01 1.51 0.10
N LEU A 374 29.06 2.38 1.13
CA LEU A 374 29.47 2.00 2.49
C LEU A 374 28.50 0.98 3.13
N LEU A 375 27.18 1.15 2.94
CA LEU A 375 26.21 0.17 3.42
C LEU A 375 26.38 -1.19 2.74
N GLN A 376 26.66 -1.23 1.44
CA GLN A 376 26.99 -2.47 0.75
C GLN A 376 28.27 -3.13 1.28
N GLN A 377 29.29 -2.32 1.56
CA GLN A 377 30.54 -2.80 2.20
C GLN A 377 30.26 -3.39 3.58
N ILE A 378 29.53 -2.68 4.45
CA ILE A 378 29.14 -3.15 5.80
C ILE A 378 28.40 -4.49 5.72
N GLN A 379 27.52 -4.66 4.75
CA GLN A 379 26.78 -5.90 4.52
C GLN A 379 27.70 -7.06 4.07
N GLN A 380 28.64 -6.79 3.14
CA GLN A 380 29.57 -7.80 2.63
C GLN A 380 30.59 -8.26 3.68
N GLU A 381 31.05 -7.36 4.51
CA GLU A 381 31.98 -7.65 5.58
C GLU A 381 31.36 -8.43 6.75
N ASN A 382 30.05 -8.74 6.74
CA ASN A 382 29.33 -9.32 7.86
C ASN A 382 29.64 -8.61 9.18
N SER A 383 29.69 -7.27 9.12
CA SER A 383 30.06 -6.45 10.28
C SER A 383 29.20 -6.81 11.50
N CYS A 384 29.85 -6.94 12.65
CA CYS A 384 29.18 -7.19 13.92
C CYS A 384 28.32 -5.98 14.30
N LEU A 385 27.03 -6.02 14.01
CA LEU A 385 26.10 -4.89 14.18
C LEU A 385 25.22 -5.00 15.43
N SER A 386 25.14 -6.21 16.02
CA SER A 386 24.31 -6.48 17.18
C SER A 386 25.03 -7.34 18.21
N LEU A 387 24.49 -7.39 19.45
CA LEU A 387 25.02 -8.25 20.50
C LEU A 387 25.00 -9.74 20.13
N LYS A 388 24.17 -10.14 19.17
CA LYS A 388 24.09 -11.54 18.70
C LYS A 388 25.24 -11.89 17.75
N ASP A 389 25.86 -10.90 17.14
CA ASP A 389 26.94 -11.05 16.18
C ASP A 389 28.31 -11.08 16.87
N LEU A 390 28.38 -10.77 18.17
CA LEU A 390 29.61 -10.91 18.95
C LEU A 390 30.02 -12.39 19.04
N ALA A 391 31.31 -12.65 18.91
CA ALA A 391 31.90 -13.99 19.09
C ALA A 391 31.80 -14.54 20.51
N ILE A 392 31.28 -13.74 21.48
CA ILE A 392 30.94 -14.14 22.83
C ILE A 392 29.50 -13.75 23.17
N ASN A 393 28.97 -14.38 24.23
CA ASN A 393 27.62 -14.14 24.69
C ASN A 393 27.57 -14.02 26.22
N GLY A 394 26.37 -13.81 26.79
CA GLY A 394 26.20 -13.64 28.22
C GLY A 394 26.69 -14.83 29.09
N ARG A 395 26.68 -16.07 28.53
CA ARG A 395 27.20 -17.25 29.27
C ARG A 395 28.72 -17.22 29.42
N ASP A 396 29.39 -16.74 28.37
CA ASP A 396 30.85 -16.57 28.41
C ASP A 396 31.23 -15.56 29.51
N LEU A 397 30.49 -14.45 29.63
CA LEU A 397 30.72 -13.42 30.70
C LEU A 397 30.31 -13.91 32.09
N LEU A 398 29.31 -14.77 32.21
CA LEU A 398 28.96 -15.44 33.46
C LEU A 398 30.14 -16.29 33.99
N SER A 399 30.85 -16.99 33.11
CA SER A 399 32.03 -17.79 33.46
C SER A 399 33.20 -16.94 33.95
N LEU A 400 33.27 -15.66 33.56
CA LEU A 400 34.20 -14.66 34.05
C LEU A 400 33.77 -14.02 35.40
N GLY A 401 32.60 -14.44 35.95
CA GLY A 401 32.08 -13.97 37.22
C GLY A 401 31.26 -12.67 37.14
N LEU A 402 30.94 -12.15 35.97
CA LEU A 402 30.02 -11.03 35.79
C LEU A 402 28.57 -11.46 36.02
N ARG A 403 27.74 -10.61 36.64
CA ARG A 403 26.35 -10.96 36.98
C ARG A 403 25.39 -9.79 36.72
N GLY A 404 24.12 -10.13 36.45
CA GLY A 404 23.02 -9.16 36.30
C GLY A 404 23.28 -8.10 35.24
N PRO A 405 23.06 -6.81 35.54
CA PRO A 405 23.20 -5.70 34.58
C PRO A 405 24.61 -5.56 33.99
N GLN A 406 25.64 -6.00 34.71
CA GLN A 406 27.05 -5.92 34.27
C GLN A 406 27.28 -6.69 32.97
N ILE A 407 26.57 -7.81 32.73
CA ILE A 407 26.69 -8.60 31.51
C ILE A 407 26.26 -7.77 30.29
N GLY A 408 25.09 -7.13 30.37
CA GLY A 408 24.57 -6.30 29.28
C GLY A 408 25.46 -5.08 29.02
N GLN A 409 25.95 -4.43 30.06
CA GLN A 409 26.86 -3.28 29.96
C GLN A 409 28.16 -3.67 29.27
N THR A 410 28.78 -4.79 29.70
CA THR A 410 30.03 -5.29 29.11
C THR A 410 29.85 -5.70 27.67
N LEU A 411 28.78 -6.45 27.30
CA LEU A 411 28.51 -6.80 25.92
C LEU A 411 28.32 -5.55 25.02
N ASN A 412 27.61 -4.52 25.52
CA ASN A 412 27.45 -3.27 24.78
C ASN A 412 28.80 -2.54 24.59
N ARG A 413 29.67 -2.47 25.61
CA ARG A 413 30.98 -1.85 25.50
C ARG A 413 31.89 -2.60 24.52
N LEU A 414 31.88 -3.93 24.55
CA LEU A 414 32.65 -4.74 23.61
C LEU A 414 32.15 -4.56 22.17
N LEU A 415 30.82 -4.51 21.95
CA LEU A 415 30.24 -4.22 20.67
C LEU A 415 30.65 -2.84 20.15
N GLU A 416 30.71 -1.82 21.03
CA GLU A 416 31.22 -0.50 20.66
C GLU A 416 32.69 -0.51 20.28
N GLY A 417 33.50 -1.29 20.97
CA GLY A 417 34.92 -1.49 20.62
C GLY A 417 35.10 -2.16 19.25
N VAL A 418 34.28 -3.17 18.94
CA VAL A 418 34.30 -3.85 17.62
C VAL A 418 33.82 -2.90 16.53
N LEU A 419 32.74 -2.16 16.75
CA LEU A 419 32.23 -1.17 15.78
C LEU A 419 33.19 -0.01 15.54
N ALA A 420 34.01 0.32 16.53
CA ALA A 420 35.06 1.33 16.42
C ALA A 420 36.36 0.80 15.79
N GLU A 421 36.39 -0.48 15.37
CA GLU A 421 37.58 -1.17 14.88
C GLU A 421 38.77 -1.17 15.88
N GLN A 422 38.47 -1.00 17.16
CA GLN A 422 39.45 -1.03 18.24
C GLN A 422 39.65 -2.44 18.81
N LEU A 423 38.67 -3.32 18.59
CA LEU A 423 38.70 -4.71 19.03
C LEU A 423 38.32 -5.63 17.88
N PRO A 424 39.06 -6.71 17.61
CA PRO A 424 38.62 -7.73 16.67
C PRO A 424 37.44 -8.51 17.28
N ASN A 425 36.47 -8.92 16.43
CA ASN A 425 35.36 -9.77 16.87
C ASN A 425 35.78 -11.24 16.98
N GLU A 426 36.76 -11.51 17.84
CA GLU A 426 37.31 -12.84 18.11
C GLU A 426 37.09 -13.19 19.58
N LYS A 427 36.74 -14.46 19.85
CA LYS A 427 36.33 -14.89 21.18
C LYS A 427 37.35 -14.54 22.24
N GLN A 428 38.65 -14.85 22.00
CA GLN A 428 39.71 -14.61 22.98
C GLN A 428 39.93 -13.12 23.23
N ALA A 429 40.03 -12.32 22.19
CA ALA A 429 40.24 -10.87 22.29
C ALA A 429 39.11 -10.18 23.07
N LEU A 430 37.87 -10.61 22.85
CA LEU A 430 36.70 -10.08 23.57
C LEU A 430 36.66 -10.51 25.04
N LEU A 431 37.09 -11.73 25.36
CA LEU A 431 37.22 -12.18 26.76
C LEU A 431 38.32 -11.42 27.51
N ASP A 432 39.47 -11.21 26.87
CA ASP A 432 40.58 -10.46 27.43
C ASP A 432 40.16 -9.00 27.73
N ALA A 433 39.51 -8.34 26.77
CA ALA A 433 38.96 -6.99 26.97
C ALA A 433 37.86 -6.92 28.06
N ALA A 434 37.06 -7.98 28.18
CA ALA A 434 36.08 -8.07 29.27
C ALA A 434 36.74 -8.21 30.66
N CYS A 435 37.85 -8.96 30.74
CA CYS A 435 38.65 -9.11 31.96
C CYS A 435 39.32 -7.80 32.37
N GLU A 436 39.88 -7.04 31.44
CA GLU A 436 40.48 -5.72 31.71
C GLU A 436 39.43 -4.74 32.24
N ALA A 437 38.25 -4.69 31.59
CA ALA A 437 37.16 -3.84 32.03
C ALA A 437 36.66 -4.13 33.45
N ARG A 438 36.86 -5.34 33.94
CA ARG A 438 36.50 -5.74 35.30
C ARG A 438 37.50 -5.18 36.37
N LYS A 439 38.75 -4.98 35.99
CA LYS A 439 39.79 -4.43 36.88
C LYS A 439 39.59 -2.94 37.13
N ASP A 440 38.95 -2.23 36.19
CA ASP A 440 38.72 -0.79 36.24
C ASP A 440 37.38 -0.41 36.91
N THR A 441 36.59 -1.41 37.35
CA THR A 441 35.32 -1.14 38.06
C THR A 441 35.55 -1.42 39.54
N PRO A 442 35.51 -0.39 40.44
CA PRO A 442 35.74 -0.52 41.87
C PRO A 442 34.69 -1.39 42.58
#